data_20b4c4dad47a0b1d19a05e5b04441c2d
#
_entry.id   20b4c4dad47a0b1d19a05e5b04441c2d
#
_cell.length_a   1.000
_cell.length_b   1.000
_cell.length_c   1.000
_cell.angle_alpha   90.00
_cell.angle_beta   90.00
_cell.angle_gamma   90.00
#
_symmetry.space_group_name_H-M   'P 1'
#
loop_
_entity.id
_entity.type
_entity.pdbx_description
1 polymer ?
#
loop_
_entity_poly.entity_id
_entity_poly.type
_entity_poly.pdbx_seq_one_letter_code
_entity_poly.pdbx_strand_id
1 'polypeptide(L)'
;MNKELVIVLDFGGQYNQLVARRVRECNVYCEIYSYKTDLAKIKEMNPKGIILTGGPNSCYEDGAPSYDKALFEMGIPVLGLCYGAQLMMHVLGGTVEKAPIREYGKTDVHVNTNSALFTDVSEDTVCWMSHFDYISKVAPGFDICAHTADCPVAAAENPSEKLYAIQFHPEVLHTKEGTKMLSNFVYNVCHCSGDWRMDSFVEHQIKAIREKVGNGRVLCALSGGVDSSVAAVLLSRAIGDQLTCVFVDQGLLRKNEGDEVCLLYTSPSPRDS
;
A
#
# COMPACT_ATOMS: atom_id res chain seq x y z
N MET A 1 6.78 12.90 -18.02
CA MET A 1 7.29 11.54 -17.80
C MET A 1 6.10 10.68 -17.39
N ASN A 2 5.83 9.57 -18.07
CA ASN A 2 4.86 8.59 -17.58
C ASN A 2 5.43 8.02 -16.29
N LYS A 3 4.83 8.37 -15.14
CA LYS A 3 5.21 7.77 -13.86
C LYS A 3 4.79 6.30 -13.90
N GLU A 4 5.72 5.40 -13.64
CA GLU A 4 5.37 4.01 -13.39
C GLU A 4 4.56 3.96 -12.11
N LEU A 5 3.28 3.60 -12.21
CA LEU A 5 2.32 3.61 -11.11
C LEU A 5 2.02 2.19 -10.66
N VAL A 6 2.15 1.93 -9.38
CA VAL A 6 1.55 0.75 -8.71
C VAL A 6 0.35 1.23 -7.91
N ILE A 7 -0.78 0.57 -8.07
CA ILE A 7 -2.01 0.87 -7.32
C ILE A 7 -2.18 -0.12 -6.18
N VAL A 8 -2.53 0.40 -5.01
CA VAL A 8 -2.98 -0.39 -3.86
C VAL A 8 -4.48 -0.21 -3.73
N LEU A 9 -5.24 -1.29 -3.83
CA LEU A 9 -6.69 -1.30 -3.56
C LEU A 9 -6.94 -1.66 -2.11
N ASP A 10 -7.56 -0.74 -1.39
CA ASP A 10 -7.86 -0.82 0.03
C ASP A 10 -9.19 -1.54 0.27
N PHE A 11 -9.12 -2.71 0.91
CA PHE A 11 -10.27 -3.51 1.34
C PHE A 11 -10.62 -3.33 2.83
N GLY A 12 -10.12 -2.28 3.47
CA GLY A 12 -10.40 -1.96 4.87
C GLY A 12 -9.41 -2.57 5.87
N GLY A 13 -8.29 -3.08 5.40
CA GLY A 13 -7.22 -3.63 6.26
C GLY A 13 -6.44 -2.56 7.01
N GLN A 14 -5.74 -2.96 8.06
CA GLN A 14 -4.96 -2.04 8.91
C GLN A 14 -3.63 -1.58 8.27
N TYR A 15 -3.10 -2.34 7.29
CA TYR A 15 -1.74 -2.16 6.78
C TYR A 15 -1.66 -1.54 5.38
N ASN A 16 -2.75 -0.97 4.86
CA ASN A 16 -2.83 -0.42 3.50
C ASN A 16 -1.76 0.65 3.24
N GLN A 17 -1.60 1.59 4.18
CA GLN A 17 -0.57 2.63 4.10
C GLN A 17 0.84 2.04 4.16
N LEU A 18 1.02 0.96 4.92
CA LEU A 18 2.31 0.29 5.04
C LEU A 18 2.68 -0.42 3.73
N VAL A 19 1.72 -1.08 3.06
CA VAL A 19 1.94 -1.66 1.72
C VAL A 19 2.41 -0.59 0.74
N ALA A 20 1.68 0.53 0.65
CA ALA A 20 2.07 1.63 -0.23
C ALA A 20 3.44 2.22 0.11
N ARG A 21 3.77 2.33 1.39
CA ARG A 21 5.09 2.76 1.85
C ARG A 21 6.18 1.80 1.38
N ARG A 22 5.99 0.47 1.50
CA ARG A 22 6.96 -0.53 1.02
C ARG A 22 7.21 -0.44 -0.48
N VAL A 23 6.16 -0.22 -1.27
CA VAL A 23 6.30 0.01 -2.71
C VAL A 23 7.12 1.28 -2.99
N ARG A 24 6.88 2.37 -2.26
CA ARG A 24 7.65 3.62 -2.41
C ARG A 24 9.10 3.47 -1.96
N GLU A 25 9.38 2.64 -0.97
CA GLU A 25 10.74 2.27 -0.55
C GLU A 25 11.50 1.50 -1.65
N CYS A 26 10.77 0.87 -2.59
CA CYS A 26 11.35 0.32 -3.83
C CYS A 26 11.51 1.38 -4.95
N ASN A 27 11.48 2.67 -4.65
CA ASN A 27 11.58 3.74 -5.62
C ASN A 27 10.54 3.66 -6.77
N VAL A 28 9.33 3.22 -6.47
CA VAL A 28 8.20 3.16 -7.40
C VAL A 28 7.05 3.99 -6.88
N TYR A 29 6.45 4.80 -7.75
CA TYR A 29 5.31 5.62 -7.40
C TYR A 29 4.09 4.75 -7.09
N CYS A 30 3.42 5.03 -5.97
CA CYS A 30 2.30 4.24 -5.48
C CYS A 30 1.18 5.12 -4.95
N GLU A 31 -0.05 4.80 -5.35
CA GLU A 31 -1.28 5.44 -4.87
C GLU A 31 -2.23 4.40 -4.27
N ILE A 32 -3.02 4.84 -3.26
CA ILE A 32 -4.03 4.00 -2.62
C ILE A 32 -5.40 4.45 -3.10
N TYR A 33 -6.20 3.48 -3.53
CA TYR A 33 -7.59 3.68 -3.93
C TYR A 33 -8.51 2.73 -3.17
N SER A 34 -9.75 3.15 -2.95
CA SER A 34 -10.77 2.27 -2.39
C SER A 34 -11.07 1.09 -3.34
N TYR A 35 -11.39 -0.07 -2.79
CA TYR A 35 -11.91 -1.22 -3.56
C TYR A 35 -13.16 -0.88 -4.40
N LYS A 36 -13.84 0.23 -4.09
CA LYS A 36 -15.01 0.73 -4.86
C LYS A 36 -14.62 1.52 -6.11
N THR A 37 -13.33 1.69 -6.37
CA THR A 37 -12.86 2.42 -7.55
C THR A 37 -13.27 1.69 -8.82
N ASP A 38 -13.88 2.42 -9.75
CA ASP A 38 -14.35 1.87 -11.02
C ASP A 38 -13.19 1.28 -11.84
N LEU A 39 -13.43 0.13 -12.45
CA LEU A 39 -12.47 -0.56 -13.31
C LEU A 39 -12.03 0.31 -14.50
N ALA A 40 -12.94 1.12 -15.05
CA ALA A 40 -12.63 2.03 -16.14
C ALA A 40 -11.59 3.07 -15.71
N LYS A 41 -11.68 3.58 -14.48
CA LYS A 41 -10.69 4.50 -13.92
C LYS A 41 -9.34 3.81 -13.72
N ILE A 42 -9.32 2.57 -13.25
CA ILE A 42 -8.07 1.80 -13.10
C ILE A 42 -7.41 1.59 -14.48
N LYS A 43 -8.20 1.26 -15.51
CA LYS A 43 -7.71 1.12 -16.90
C LYS A 43 -7.13 2.42 -17.43
N GLU A 44 -7.79 3.55 -17.17
CA GLU A 44 -7.32 4.88 -17.58
C GLU A 44 -5.96 5.24 -16.94
N MET A 45 -5.77 4.90 -15.67
CA MET A 45 -4.52 5.13 -14.96
C MET A 45 -3.36 4.26 -15.50
N ASN A 46 -3.66 3.16 -16.19
CA ASN A 46 -2.69 2.25 -16.80
C ASN A 46 -1.54 1.85 -15.85
N PRO A 47 -1.83 1.26 -14.67
CA PRO A 47 -0.80 0.94 -13.70
C PRO A 47 0.09 -0.21 -14.18
N LYS A 48 1.33 -0.23 -13.69
CA LYS A 48 2.30 -1.32 -13.89
C LYS A 48 1.96 -2.56 -13.08
N GLY A 49 1.28 -2.37 -11.95
CA GLY A 49 0.85 -3.44 -11.06
C GLY A 49 -0.26 -2.99 -10.11
N ILE A 50 -1.01 -3.95 -9.60
CA ILE A 50 -2.09 -3.74 -8.66
C ILE A 50 -1.85 -4.64 -7.45
N ILE A 51 -1.98 -4.08 -6.23
CA ILE A 51 -1.89 -4.84 -4.98
C ILE A 51 -3.25 -4.75 -4.27
N LEU A 52 -3.85 -5.90 -3.98
CA LEU A 52 -5.06 -6.01 -3.19
C LEU A 52 -4.67 -6.24 -1.73
N THR A 53 -5.14 -5.39 -0.82
CA THR A 53 -4.72 -5.47 0.59
C THR A 53 -5.52 -6.50 1.38
N GLY A 54 -5.15 -6.67 2.65
CA GLY A 54 -5.95 -7.34 3.64
C GLY A 54 -7.28 -6.62 3.91
N GLY A 55 -8.21 -7.31 4.56
CA GLY A 55 -9.51 -6.79 4.97
C GLY A 55 -10.06 -7.55 6.18
N PRO A 56 -11.06 -6.99 6.89
CA PRO A 56 -11.58 -7.59 8.13
C PRO A 56 -12.66 -8.66 7.90
N ASN A 57 -13.14 -8.83 6.67
CA ASN A 57 -14.27 -9.69 6.33
C ASN A 57 -13.83 -11.05 5.79
N SER A 58 -14.76 -12.02 5.77
CA SER A 58 -14.63 -13.23 4.97
C SER A 58 -15.09 -12.94 3.54
N CYS A 59 -14.29 -13.28 2.52
CA CYS A 59 -14.54 -12.89 1.12
C CYS A 59 -15.77 -13.56 0.49
N TYR A 60 -16.31 -14.60 1.14
CA TYR A 60 -17.50 -15.34 0.73
C TYR A 60 -18.78 -14.92 1.46
N GLU A 61 -18.71 -13.95 2.38
CA GLU A 61 -19.88 -13.42 3.10
C GLU A 61 -20.66 -12.41 2.24
N ASP A 62 -21.98 -12.40 2.39
CA ASP A 62 -22.84 -11.44 1.70
C ASP A 62 -22.49 -10.01 2.09
N GLY A 63 -22.26 -9.15 1.10
CA GLY A 63 -21.90 -7.77 1.30
C GLY A 63 -20.41 -7.52 1.64
N ALA A 64 -19.58 -8.57 1.63
CA ALA A 64 -18.13 -8.41 1.78
C ALA A 64 -17.55 -7.54 0.65
N PRO A 65 -16.50 -6.75 0.93
CA PRO A 65 -15.79 -6.01 -0.10
C PRO A 65 -15.34 -6.94 -1.22
N SER A 66 -15.77 -6.71 -2.43
CA SER A 66 -15.48 -7.57 -3.59
C SER A 66 -15.03 -6.75 -4.78
N TYR A 67 -14.52 -7.42 -5.79
CA TYR A 67 -14.16 -6.83 -7.06
C TYR A 67 -14.54 -7.76 -8.22
N ASP A 68 -14.85 -7.18 -9.38
CA ASP A 68 -15.21 -7.92 -10.57
C ASP A 68 -14.04 -8.76 -11.10
N LYS A 69 -14.33 -9.95 -11.60
CA LYS A 69 -13.36 -10.86 -12.24
C LYS A 69 -12.55 -10.16 -13.34
N ALA A 70 -13.16 -9.20 -14.03
CA ALA A 70 -12.51 -8.42 -15.07
C ALA A 70 -11.24 -7.67 -14.61
N LEU A 71 -11.05 -7.43 -13.30
CA LEU A 71 -9.81 -6.90 -12.75
C LEU A 71 -8.62 -7.84 -13.02
N PHE A 72 -8.85 -9.13 -12.83
CA PHE A 72 -7.82 -10.17 -12.99
C PHE A 72 -7.57 -10.53 -14.46
N GLU A 73 -8.48 -10.15 -15.36
CA GLU A 73 -8.41 -10.38 -16.81
C GLU A 73 -7.79 -9.20 -17.59
N MET A 74 -7.33 -8.15 -16.88
CA MET A 74 -6.74 -6.96 -17.52
C MET A 74 -5.34 -7.18 -18.09
N GLY A 75 -4.67 -8.30 -17.80
CA GLY A 75 -3.27 -8.54 -18.18
C GLY A 75 -2.25 -7.67 -17.41
N ILE A 76 -2.69 -6.93 -16.41
CA ILE A 76 -1.86 -6.18 -15.48
C ILE A 76 -1.47 -7.10 -14.34
N PRO A 77 -0.21 -7.11 -13.87
CA PRO A 77 0.19 -7.88 -12.69
C PRO A 77 -0.65 -7.55 -11.47
N VAL A 78 -1.19 -8.58 -10.79
CA VAL A 78 -1.97 -8.42 -9.56
C VAL A 78 -1.36 -9.26 -8.44
N LEU A 79 -1.12 -8.65 -7.29
CA LEU A 79 -0.73 -9.32 -6.05
C LEU A 79 -1.84 -9.16 -5.01
N GLY A 80 -2.42 -10.27 -4.58
CA GLY A 80 -3.34 -10.31 -3.44
C GLY A 80 -2.59 -10.59 -2.13
N LEU A 81 -2.87 -9.81 -1.09
CA LEU A 81 -2.33 -9.98 0.26
C LEU A 81 -3.45 -10.33 1.23
N CYS A 82 -3.34 -11.42 1.97
CA CYS A 82 -4.30 -11.90 2.97
C CYS A 82 -5.73 -11.95 2.38
N TYR A 83 -6.62 -11.04 2.75
CA TYR A 83 -7.96 -10.93 2.17
C TYR A 83 -7.93 -10.81 0.64
N GLY A 84 -7.03 -10.00 0.08
CA GLY A 84 -6.89 -9.83 -1.37
C GLY A 84 -6.50 -11.14 -2.08
N ALA A 85 -5.70 -11.99 -1.44
CA ALA A 85 -5.36 -13.32 -1.94
C ALA A 85 -6.58 -14.25 -1.92
N GLN A 86 -7.32 -14.24 -0.81
CA GLN A 86 -8.55 -15.03 -0.66
C GLN A 86 -9.61 -14.59 -1.67
N LEU A 87 -9.83 -13.29 -1.84
CA LEU A 87 -10.75 -12.73 -2.82
C LEU A 87 -10.38 -13.16 -4.25
N MET A 88 -9.11 -13.07 -4.63
CA MET A 88 -8.63 -13.52 -5.94
C MET A 88 -8.96 -14.99 -6.16
N MET A 89 -8.64 -15.86 -5.21
CA MET A 89 -8.93 -17.29 -5.31
C MET A 89 -10.44 -17.55 -5.40
N HIS A 90 -11.24 -16.91 -4.55
CA HIS A 90 -12.70 -17.06 -4.54
C HIS A 90 -13.34 -16.66 -5.88
N VAL A 91 -12.96 -15.48 -6.40
CA VAL A 91 -13.52 -14.96 -7.68
C VAL A 91 -13.10 -15.81 -8.88
N LEU A 92 -11.90 -16.41 -8.84
CA LEU A 92 -11.37 -17.21 -9.95
C LEU A 92 -11.72 -18.71 -9.86
N GLY A 93 -12.53 -19.12 -8.87
CA GLY A 93 -13.05 -20.49 -8.75
C GLY A 93 -12.23 -21.42 -7.86
N GLY A 94 -11.38 -20.87 -7.01
CA GLY A 94 -10.77 -21.55 -5.87
C GLY A 94 -11.75 -21.65 -4.69
N THR A 95 -11.28 -22.17 -3.57
CA THR A 95 -12.09 -22.34 -2.34
C THR A 95 -11.40 -21.66 -1.16
N VAL A 96 -12.17 -20.83 -0.47
CA VAL A 96 -11.78 -20.17 0.79
C VAL A 96 -12.76 -20.57 1.86
N GLU A 97 -12.26 -20.98 3.01
CA GLU A 97 -13.08 -21.47 4.12
C GLU A 97 -12.44 -21.16 5.48
N LYS A 98 -13.18 -21.35 6.56
CA LYS A 98 -12.66 -21.14 7.92
C LYS A 98 -11.51 -22.10 8.19
N ALA A 99 -10.38 -21.56 8.65
CA ALA A 99 -9.24 -22.37 9.01
C ALA A 99 -9.56 -23.24 10.25
N PRO A 100 -9.25 -24.54 10.21
CA PRO A 100 -9.39 -25.42 11.37
C PRO A 100 -8.48 -24.97 12.52
N ILE A 101 -7.30 -24.45 12.18
CA ILE A 101 -6.35 -23.82 13.10
C ILE A 101 -6.11 -22.39 12.62
N ARG A 102 -6.35 -21.44 13.50
CA ARG A 102 -6.12 -20.01 13.19
C ARG A 102 -4.65 -19.69 13.42
N GLU A 103 -4.01 -19.11 12.44
CA GLU A 103 -2.62 -18.69 12.56
C GLU A 103 -2.55 -17.19 12.86
N TYR A 104 -1.96 -16.86 14.01
CA TYR A 104 -1.68 -15.49 14.44
C TYR A 104 -0.25 -15.38 14.95
N GLY A 105 0.50 -14.49 14.34
CA GLY A 105 1.86 -14.21 14.77
C GLY A 105 2.92 -14.71 13.81
N LYS A 106 4.12 -14.93 14.36
CA LYS A 106 5.27 -15.44 13.59
C LYS A 106 5.09 -16.92 13.32
N THR A 107 5.18 -17.30 12.06
CA THR A 107 5.01 -18.67 11.57
C THR A 107 6.14 -19.00 10.60
N ASP A 108 6.71 -20.17 10.72
CA ASP A 108 7.68 -20.67 9.75
C ASP A 108 6.98 -21.00 8.44
N VAL A 109 7.54 -20.53 7.34
CA VAL A 109 7.00 -20.73 5.99
C VAL A 109 8.07 -21.27 5.06
N HIS A 110 7.70 -22.31 4.30
CA HIS A 110 8.51 -22.87 3.23
C HIS A 110 8.08 -22.26 1.90
N VAL A 111 9.02 -21.72 1.12
CA VAL A 111 8.74 -21.04 -0.15
C VAL A 111 9.49 -21.72 -1.30
N ASN A 112 8.86 -21.76 -2.47
CA ASN A 112 9.51 -22.19 -3.71
C ASN A 112 10.30 -21.02 -4.31
N THR A 113 11.61 -21.09 -4.22
CA THR A 113 12.52 -20.03 -4.69
C THR A 113 12.57 -19.88 -6.22
N ASN A 114 11.95 -20.80 -6.98
CA ASN A 114 11.77 -20.63 -8.43
C ASN A 114 10.64 -19.64 -8.78
N SER A 115 9.77 -19.31 -7.83
CA SER A 115 8.76 -18.27 -8.00
C SER A 115 9.42 -16.89 -8.15
N ALA A 116 8.91 -16.08 -9.06
CA ALA A 116 9.37 -14.70 -9.25
C ALA A 116 9.24 -13.85 -7.96
N LEU A 117 8.27 -14.18 -7.09
CA LEU A 117 8.08 -13.50 -5.80
C LEU A 117 9.17 -13.84 -4.79
N PHE A 118 9.72 -15.05 -4.85
CA PHE A 118 10.64 -15.57 -3.85
C PHE A 118 12.09 -15.66 -4.33
N THR A 119 12.41 -14.99 -5.43
CA THR A 119 13.79 -14.84 -5.90
C THR A 119 14.68 -14.29 -4.78
N ASP A 120 15.80 -14.96 -4.49
CA ASP A 120 16.75 -14.62 -3.42
C ASP A 120 16.15 -14.58 -2.00
N VAL A 121 14.97 -15.13 -1.79
CA VAL A 121 14.37 -15.37 -0.47
C VAL A 121 14.87 -16.72 0.05
N SER A 122 15.09 -16.86 1.36
CA SER A 122 15.44 -18.15 1.98
C SER A 122 14.28 -19.13 1.83
N GLU A 123 14.58 -20.38 1.42
CA GLU A 123 13.57 -21.43 1.22
C GLU A 123 12.73 -21.65 2.49
N ASP A 124 13.37 -21.62 3.65
CA ASP A 124 12.73 -21.63 4.96
C ASP A 124 12.92 -20.26 5.61
N THR A 125 11.83 -19.54 5.86
CA THR A 125 11.85 -18.21 6.45
C THR A 125 10.68 -18.02 7.43
N VAL A 126 10.52 -16.82 7.99
CA VAL A 126 9.47 -16.50 8.95
C VAL A 126 8.54 -15.46 8.36
N CYS A 127 7.23 -15.74 8.40
CA CYS A 127 6.20 -14.79 8.01
C CYS A 127 5.30 -14.39 9.19
N TRP A 128 4.51 -13.33 8.99
CA TRP A 128 3.47 -12.90 9.92
C TRP A 128 2.10 -13.32 9.39
N MET A 129 1.49 -14.28 10.07
CA MET A 129 0.12 -14.71 9.81
C MET A 129 -0.87 -13.93 10.67
N SER A 130 -2.02 -13.60 10.08
CA SER A 130 -3.13 -12.95 10.78
C SER A 130 -4.43 -13.21 10.01
N HIS A 131 -4.97 -14.44 10.10
CA HIS A 131 -6.16 -14.81 9.34
C HIS A 131 -7.07 -15.79 10.08
N PHE A 132 -8.39 -15.67 9.83
CA PHE A 132 -9.43 -16.59 10.26
C PHE A 132 -9.77 -17.62 9.18
N ASP A 133 -9.73 -17.16 7.92
CA ASP A 133 -10.02 -17.96 6.75
C ASP A 133 -8.73 -18.27 6.01
N TYR A 134 -8.72 -19.35 5.26
CA TYR A 134 -7.57 -19.76 4.47
C TYR A 134 -8.00 -20.26 3.08
N ILE A 135 -7.09 -20.27 2.14
CA ILE A 135 -7.29 -20.85 0.83
C ILE A 135 -7.12 -22.36 0.96
N SER A 136 -8.21 -23.12 0.90
CA SER A 136 -8.18 -24.59 0.98
C SER A 136 -7.94 -25.23 -0.39
N LYS A 137 -8.29 -24.53 -1.48
CA LYS A 137 -8.07 -24.97 -2.86
C LYS A 137 -7.74 -23.77 -3.74
N VAL A 138 -6.65 -23.84 -4.47
CA VAL A 138 -6.27 -22.81 -5.44
C VAL A 138 -7.24 -22.78 -6.62
N ALA A 139 -7.38 -21.63 -7.24
CA ALA A 139 -8.13 -21.46 -8.48
C ALA A 139 -7.47 -22.23 -9.65
N PRO A 140 -8.22 -22.61 -10.70
CA PRO A 140 -7.66 -23.23 -11.88
C PRO A 140 -6.49 -22.42 -12.48
N GLY A 141 -5.39 -23.09 -12.82
CA GLY A 141 -4.21 -22.49 -13.41
C GLY A 141 -3.23 -21.87 -12.40
N PHE A 142 -3.51 -21.98 -11.09
CA PHE A 142 -2.57 -21.57 -10.04
C PHE A 142 -1.76 -22.75 -9.52
N ASP A 143 -0.48 -22.49 -9.28
CA ASP A 143 0.45 -23.39 -8.59
C ASP A 143 0.72 -22.85 -7.16
N ILE A 144 0.81 -23.75 -6.19
CA ILE A 144 1.17 -23.40 -4.81
C ILE A 144 2.69 -23.15 -4.77
N CYS A 145 3.09 -21.98 -4.28
CA CYS A 145 4.49 -21.60 -4.19
C CYS A 145 4.98 -21.32 -2.76
N ALA A 146 4.11 -21.42 -1.75
CA ALA A 146 4.50 -21.45 -0.33
C ALA A 146 3.45 -22.15 0.53
N HIS A 147 3.91 -22.75 1.65
CA HIS A 147 3.04 -23.38 2.65
C HIS A 147 3.64 -23.24 4.06
N THR A 148 2.78 -23.37 5.08
CA THR A 148 3.18 -23.56 6.48
C THR A 148 2.73 -24.94 6.95
N ALA A 149 2.95 -25.25 8.23
CA ALA A 149 2.46 -26.51 8.81
C ALA A 149 0.92 -26.61 8.80
N ASP A 150 0.24 -25.48 8.98
CA ASP A 150 -1.23 -25.43 9.14
C ASP A 150 -1.94 -24.73 7.97
N CYS A 151 -1.21 -24.00 7.11
CA CYS A 151 -1.73 -23.33 5.92
C CYS A 151 -1.12 -23.94 4.65
N PRO A 152 -1.85 -24.83 3.95
CA PRO A 152 -1.33 -25.51 2.76
C PRO A 152 -1.11 -24.56 1.58
N VAL A 153 -1.77 -23.42 1.56
CA VAL A 153 -1.64 -22.38 0.53
C VAL A 153 -1.27 -21.05 1.20
N ALA A 154 -0.02 -20.93 1.64
CA ALA A 154 0.51 -19.68 2.15
C ALA A 154 0.84 -18.69 1.01
N ALA A 155 1.17 -19.19 -0.19
CA ALA A 155 1.20 -18.41 -1.41
C ALA A 155 0.90 -19.29 -2.63
N ALA A 156 0.34 -18.67 -3.67
CA ALA A 156 0.07 -19.29 -4.95
C ALA A 156 0.27 -18.30 -6.09
N GLU A 157 0.56 -18.81 -7.29
CA GLU A 157 0.82 -17.98 -8.46
C GLU A 157 0.26 -18.58 -9.75
N ASN A 158 -0.11 -17.70 -10.67
CA ASN A 158 -0.37 -18.01 -12.07
C ASN A 158 0.45 -17.03 -12.92
N PRO A 159 1.71 -17.36 -13.22
CA PRO A 159 2.61 -16.45 -13.94
C PRO A 159 2.13 -16.11 -15.35
N SER A 160 1.41 -17.02 -16.01
CA SER A 160 0.87 -16.79 -17.36
C SER A 160 -0.14 -15.65 -17.39
N GLU A 161 -0.96 -15.52 -16.34
CA GLU A 161 -1.92 -14.43 -16.16
C GLU A 161 -1.37 -13.30 -15.29
N LYS A 162 -0.13 -13.40 -14.80
CA LYS A 162 0.54 -12.43 -13.90
C LYS A 162 -0.20 -12.23 -12.57
N LEU A 163 -0.80 -13.30 -12.04
CA LEU A 163 -1.57 -13.29 -10.80
C LEU A 163 -0.80 -13.97 -9.69
N TYR A 164 -0.71 -13.30 -8.55
CA TYR A 164 0.05 -13.74 -7.39
C TYR A 164 -0.76 -13.54 -6.11
N ALA A 165 -0.70 -14.47 -5.20
CA ALA A 165 -1.45 -14.46 -3.95
C ALA A 165 -0.55 -14.85 -2.78
N ILE A 166 -0.57 -14.07 -1.70
CA ILE A 166 0.15 -14.31 -0.45
C ILE A 166 -0.85 -14.22 0.70
N GLN A 167 -0.97 -15.28 1.50
CA GLN A 167 -1.87 -15.32 2.65
C GLN A 167 -1.35 -14.50 3.83
N PHE A 168 -0.06 -14.42 4.02
CA PHE A 168 0.59 -13.68 5.10
C PHE A 168 0.83 -12.21 4.73
N HIS A 169 1.40 -11.45 5.65
CA HIS A 169 1.65 -10.01 5.53
C HIS A 169 3.13 -9.71 5.27
N PRO A 170 3.59 -9.58 4.02
CA PRO A 170 4.97 -9.24 3.70
C PRO A 170 5.34 -7.79 4.04
N GLU A 171 4.36 -6.91 4.19
CA GLU A 171 4.55 -5.48 4.48
C GLU A 171 5.03 -5.20 5.91
N VAL A 172 4.75 -6.10 6.87
CA VAL A 172 5.11 -5.90 8.28
C VAL A 172 6.53 -6.39 8.58
N LEU A 173 7.18 -5.76 9.56
CA LEU A 173 8.55 -6.09 9.96
C LEU A 173 8.73 -7.52 10.52
N HIS A 174 7.64 -8.14 10.96
CA HIS A 174 7.66 -9.50 11.50
C HIS A 174 7.82 -10.58 10.41
N THR A 175 7.52 -10.26 9.14
CA THR A 175 7.89 -11.09 7.99
C THR A 175 9.32 -10.76 7.62
N LYS A 176 10.23 -11.69 7.90
CA LYS A 176 11.67 -11.48 7.90
C LYS A 176 12.21 -10.96 6.56
N GLU A 177 11.73 -11.48 5.45
CA GLU A 177 12.16 -11.10 4.10
C GLU A 177 11.02 -10.46 3.27
N GLY A 178 9.98 -9.96 3.94
CA GLY A 178 8.78 -9.42 3.29
C GLY A 178 9.05 -8.25 2.36
N THR A 179 9.97 -7.36 2.71
CA THR A 179 10.40 -6.26 1.83
C THR A 179 11.00 -6.78 0.52
N LYS A 180 11.76 -7.88 0.56
CA LYS A 180 12.33 -8.52 -0.63
C LYS A 180 11.23 -9.11 -1.51
N MET A 181 10.22 -9.77 -0.91
CA MET A 181 9.08 -10.34 -1.63
C MET A 181 8.29 -9.24 -2.37
N LEU A 182 8.01 -8.11 -1.71
CA LEU A 182 7.36 -6.96 -2.35
C LEU A 182 8.23 -6.32 -3.43
N SER A 183 9.53 -6.21 -3.19
CA SER A 183 10.51 -5.75 -4.19
C SER A 183 10.51 -6.65 -5.42
N ASN A 184 10.46 -7.97 -5.24
CA ASN A 184 10.39 -8.94 -6.32
C ASN A 184 9.10 -8.77 -7.14
N PHE A 185 7.96 -8.54 -6.50
CA PHE A 185 6.73 -8.23 -7.24
C PHE A 185 6.89 -6.98 -8.09
N VAL A 186 7.42 -5.90 -7.52
CA VAL A 186 7.56 -4.61 -8.20
C VAL A 186 8.56 -4.69 -9.37
N TYR A 187 9.70 -5.36 -9.18
CA TYR A 187 10.77 -5.40 -10.18
C TYR A 187 10.66 -6.58 -11.13
N ASN A 188 10.48 -7.80 -10.60
CA ASN A 188 10.53 -9.01 -11.42
C ASN A 188 9.20 -9.27 -12.14
N VAL A 189 8.06 -8.89 -11.50
CA VAL A 189 6.73 -9.15 -12.06
C VAL A 189 6.17 -7.92 -12.77
N CYS A 190 6.21 -6.75 -12.14
CA CYS A 190 5.70 -5.50 -12.72
C CYS A 190 6.69 -4.82 -13.66
N HIS A 191 7.96 -5.23 -13.66
CA HIS A 191 9.05 -4.65 -14.48
C HIS A 191 9.18 -3.14 -14.32
N CYS A 192 9.04 -2.65 -13.07
CA CYS A 192 9.27 -1.26 -12.77
C CYS A 192 10.77 -0.93 -12.79
N SER A 193 11.14 0.26 -13.23
CA SER A 193 12.54 0.71 -13.33
C SER A 193 13.14 1.15 -11.99
N GLY A 194 12.28 1.52 -11.01
CA GLY A 194 12.73 2.02 -9.72
C GLY A 194 13.37 3.41 -9.78
N ASP A 195 12.93 4.24 -10.70
CA ASP A 195 13.46 5.58 -10.95
C ASP A 195 12.71 6.70 -10.21
N TRP A 196 11.62 6.35 -9.52
CA TRP A 196 10.87 7.32 -8.74
C TRP A 196 11.68 7.76 -7.49
N ARG A 197 11.85 9.08 -7.34
CA ARG A 197 12.54 9.69 -6.21
C ARG A 197 11.65 10.70 -5.51
N MET A 198 11.74 10.74 -4.18
CA MET A 198 10.98 11.68 -3.36
C MET A 198 11.33 13.14 -3.70
N ASP A 199 12.57 13.45 -4.01
CA ASP A 199 13.01 14.81 -4.39
C ASP A 199 12.28 15.30 -5.65
N SER A 200 12.23 14.46 -6.68
CA SER A 200 11.47 14.75 -7.91
C SER A 200 9.97 14.89 -7.64
N PHE A 201 9.42 14.14 -6.69
CA PHE A 201 8.04 14.29 -6.25
C PHE A 201 7.79 15.64 -5.60
N VAL A 202 8.67 16.08 -4.69
CA VAL A 202 8.58 17.39 -4.02
C VAL A 202 8.60 18.52 -5.06
N GLU A 203 9.50 18.49 -6.03
CA GLU A 203 9.59 19.50 -7.09
C GLU A 203 8.32 19.56 -7.95
N HIS A 204 7.77 18.40 -8.30
CA HIS A 204 6.50 18.31 -9.02
C HIS A 204 5.32 18.87 -8.21
N GLN A 205 5.25 18.55 -6.91
CA GLN A 205 4.19 19.06 -6.04
C GLN A 205 4.29 20.59 -5.90
N ILE A 206 5.49 21.14 -5.72
CA ILE A 206 5.71 22.59 -5.68
C ILE A 206 5.19 23.24 -6.96
N LYS A 207 5.49 22.69 -8.13
CA LYS A 207 5.00 23.22 -9.41
C LYS A 207 3.47 23.15 -9.51
N ALA A 208 2.89 22.01 -9.18
CA ALA A 208 1.42 21.82 -9.20
C ALA A 208 0.70 22.76 -8.23
N ILE A 209 1.25 22.97 -7.04
CA ILE A 209 0.72 23.94 -6.06
C ILE A 209 0.75 25.36 -6.63
N ARG A 210 1.86 25.79 -7.24
CA ARG A 210 1.99 27.10 -7.87
C ARG A 210 0.95 27.32 -8.97
N GLU A 211 0.80 26.34 -9.84
CA GLU A 211 -0.18 26.38 -10.93
C GLU A 211 -1.61 26.47 -10.40
N LYS A 212 -1.94 25.68 -9.36
CA LYS A 212 -3.28 25.65 -8.77
C LYS A 212 -3.62 26.92 -8.00
N VAL A 213 -2.68 27.48 -7.25
CA VAL A 213 -2.89 28.67 -6.42
C VAL A 213 -2.85 29.96 -7.26
N GLY A 214 -1.98 30.01 -8.27
CA GLY A 214 -1.82 31.21 -9.10
C GLY A 214 -1.55 32.45 -8.25
N ASN A 215 -2.40 33.48 -8.39
CA ASN A 215 -2.34 34.72 -7.61
C ASN A 215 -3.18 34.68 -6.32
N GLY A 216 -3.75 33.53 -5.96
CA GLY A 216 -4.58 33.36 -4.77
C GLY A 216 -3.77 33.34 -3.47
N ARG A 217 -4.46 33.30 -2.35
CA ARG A 217 -3.88 33.10 -1.01
C ARG A 217 -4.34 31.78 -0.44
N VAL A 218 -3.48 31.15 0.38
CA VAL A 218 -3.76 29.88 1.03
C VAL A 218 -3.72 30.07 2.54
N LEU A 219 -4.73 29.54 3.23
CA LEU A 219 -4.77 29.40 4.67
C LEU A 219 -4.46 27.94 5.02
N CYS A 220 -3.44 27.71 5.84
CA CYS A 220 -3.06 26.39 6.34
C CYS A 220 -3.28 26.33 7.84
N ALA A 221 -4.21 25.47 8.30
CA ALA A 221 -4.40 25.19 9.71
C ALA A 221 -3.37 24.17 10.17
N LEU A 222 -2.58 24.51 11.19
CA LEU A 222 -1.56 23.64 11.77
C LEU A 222 -2.13 22.95 13.01
N SER A 223 -1.93 21.63 13.10
CA SER A 223 -2.32 20.82 14.24
C SER A 223 -1.18 20.45 15.19
N GLY A 224 0.06 20.86 14.85
CA GLY A 224 1.28 20.38 15.52
C GLY A 224 1.74 18.99 15.05
N GLY A 225 0.95 18.27 14.26
CA GLY A 225 1.29 16.95 13.72
C GLY A 225 2.20 17.02 12.49
N VAL A 226 2.84 15.88 12.17
CA VAL A 226 3.78 15.75 11.05
C VAL A 226 3.12 16.11 9.71
N ASP A 227 1.91 15.67 9.45
CA ASP A 227 1.23 15.86 8.16
C ASP A 227 0.96 17.34 7.86
N SER A 228 0.43 18.07 8.84
CA SER A 228 0.19 19.52 8.70
C SER A 228 1.50 20.30 8.55
N SER A 229 2.56 19.86 9.21
CA SER A 229 3.89 20.44 9.10
C SER A 229 4.50 20.23 7.72
N VAL A 230 4.43 19.03 7.18
CA VAL A 230 4.88 18.74 5.81
C VAL A 230 4.10 19.55 4.79
N ALA A 231 2.77 19.62 4.92
CA ALA A 231 1.93 20.41 4.03
C ALA A 231 2.32 21.90 4.06
N ALA A 232 2.53 22.48 5.25
CA ALA A 232 2.93 23.88 5.39
C ALA A 232 4.30 24.16 4.80
N VAL A 233 5.30 23.27 4.98
CA VAL A 233 6.61 23.41 4.35
C VAL A 233 6.54 23.35 2.83
N LEU A 234 5.77 22.43 2.26
CA LEU A 234 5.56 22.35 0.81
C LEU A 234 4.89 23.59 0.26
N LEU A 235 3.84 24.08 0.93
CA LEU A 235 3.13 25.30 0.56
C LEU A 235 4.07 26.53 0.65
N SER A 236 4.82 26.67 1.74
CA SER A 236 5.78 27.77 1.91
C SER A 236 6.83 27.80 0.80
N ARG A 237 7.39 26.64 0.41
CA ARG A 237 8.33 26.56 -0.72
C ARG A 237 7.69 26.84 -2.07
N ALA A 238 6.39 26.55 -2.20
CA ALA A 238 5.68 26.76 -3.45
C ALA A 238 5.26 28.21 -3.65
N ILE A 239 4.64 28.84 -2.64
CA ILE A 239 3.91 30.11 -2.78
C ILE A 239 4.37 31.22 -1.82
N GLY A 240 5.32 30.94 -0.92
CA GLY A 240 5.92 31.96 -0.04
C GLY A 240 4.90 32.83 0.70
N ASP A 241 4.92 34.13 0.47
CA ASP A 241 4.06 35.14 1.14
C ASP A 241 2.56 35.02 0.86
N GLN A 242 2.15 34.16 -0.07
CA GLN A 242 0.74 33.85 -0.32
C GLN A 242 0.17 32.87 0.71
N LEU A 243 1.04 32.25 1.55
CA LEU A 243 0.65 31.33 2.62
C LEU A 243 0.44 32.06 3.93
N THR A 244 -0.70 31.79 4.59
CA THR A 244 -0.94 32.16 5.99
C THR A 244 -1.12 30.85 6.78
N CYS A 245 -0.27 30.63 7.78
CA CYS A 245 -0.43 29.51 8.70
C CYS A 245 -1.16 29.98 9.97
N VAL A 246 -2.15 29.21 10.42
CA VAL A 246 -2.86 29.42 11.67
C VAL A 246 -2.66 28.21 12.57
N PHE A 247 -2.16 28.45 13.76
CA PHE A 247 -2.02 27.47 14.81
C PHE A 247 -2.88 27.89 16.00
N VAL A 248 -3.70 26.96 16.52
CA VAL A 248 -4.59 27.22 17.65
C VAL A 248 -4.10 26.41 18.84
N ASP A 249 -3.62 27.08 19.87
CA ASP A 249 -3.30 26.48 21.16
C ASP A 249 -4.57 26.42 22.03
N GLN A 250 -5.08 25.23 22.25
CA GLN A 250 -6.24 24.97 23.11
C GLN A 250 -5.85 24.53 24.53
N GLY A 251 -4.57 24.66 24.89
CA GLY A 251 -4.06 24.22 26.20
C GLY A 251 -3.90 22.72 26.37
N LEU A 252 -4.08 21.92 25.31
CA LEU A 252 -3.94 20.45 25.32
C LEU A 252 -2.70 19.96 24.57
N LEU A 253 -1.79 20.88 24.26
CA LEU A 253 -0.56 20.58 23.56
C LEU A 253 0.46 19.86 24.44
N ARG A 254 1.39 19.17 23.82
CA ARG A 254 2.56 18.63 24.51
C ARG A 254 3.43 19.78 25.03
N LYS A 255 4.24 19.49 26.04
CA LYS A 255 5.15 20.47 26.60
C LYS A 255 6.02 21.10 25.50
N ASN A 256 5.99 22.43 25.38
CA ASN A 256 6.69 23.26 24.39
C ASN A 256 6.28 23.08 22.92
N GLU A 257 5.27 22.28 22.60
CA GLU A 257 4.84 22.01 21.23
C GLU A 257 4.38 23.30 20.51
N GLY A 258 3.69 24.18 21.20
CA GLY A 258 3.26 25.47 20.66
C GLY A 258 4.45 26.35 20.25
N ASP A 259 5.48 26.43 21.06
CA ASP A 259 6.68 27.22 20.77
C ASP A 259 7.48 26.59 19.62
N GLU A 260 7.61 25.26 19.57
CA GLU A 260 8.27 24.52 18.48
C GLU A 260 7.58 24.74 17.14
N VAL A 261 6.24 24.63 17.10
CA VAL A 261 5.45 24.87 15.88
C VAL A 261 5.59 26.32 15.43
N CYS A 262 5.51 27.28 16.35
CA CYS A 262 5.73 28.68 16.03
C CYS A 262 7.13 28.96 15.46
N LEU A 263 8.18 28.37 16.00
CA LEU A 263 9.55 28.54 15.53
C LEU A 263 9.80 27.95 14.12
N LEU A 264 9.13 26.85 13.78
CA LEU A 264 9.26 26.22 12.46
C LEU A 264 8.70 27.10 11.32
N TYR A 265 7.76 28.02 11.62
CA TYR A 265 7.00 28.77 10.61
C TYR A 265 7.11 30.30 10.74
N THR A 266 7.92 30.83 11.60
CA THR A 266 8.11 32.27 11.71
C THR A 266 9.22 32.78 10.79
N SER A 267 8.80 33.40 9.74
CA SER A 267 9.03 34.85 9.62
C SER A 267 8.16 35.57 10.66
N PRO A 268 8.63 36.69 11.28
CA PRO A 268 8.01 37.24 12.47
C PRO A 268 6.57 37.67 12.22
N SER A 269 5.63 36.84 12.66
CA SER A 269 4.26 37.28 12.86
C SER A 269 4.13 37.75 14.29
N PRO A 270 3.55 38.93 14.55
CA PRO A 270 3.28 39.37 15.90
C PRO A 270 2.36 38.35 16.57
N ARG A 271 2.74 37.89 17.76
CA ARG A 271 1.81 37.20 18.67
C ARG A 271 0.73 38.23 18.97
N ASP A 272 -0.48 38.02 18.47
CA ASP A 272 -1.64 38.71 19.00
C ASP A 272 -1.87 38.21 20.43
N SER A 273 -1.61 39.10 21.38
CA SER A 273 -1.86 38.93 22.81
C SER A 273 -3.35 38.98 23.11
#